data_347e94859d368bf8496ad15303b68be1
#
_entry.id   347e94859d368bf8496ad15303b68be1
#
_cell.length_a   1.000
_cell.length_b   1.000
_cell.length_c   1.000
_cell.angle_alpha   90.00
_cell.angle_beta   90.00
_cell.angle_gamma   90.00
#
_symmetry.space_group_name_H-M   'P 1'
#
loop_
_entity.id
_entity.type
_entity.pdbx_description
1 polymer ?
#
loop_
_entity_poly.entity_id
_entity_poly.type
_entity_poly.pdbx_seq_one_letter_code
_entity_poly.pdbx_strand_id
1 'polypeptide(L)'
;MSLDTKYPAISDLREKARKRVPHFVFEYLDSATGIEDEHRRNMAALRDVHLMPDILKGNYEPDLSTTFLGREYPLPFGCAPVGMSGIMWPRAEKIFSAACAKARLPYTMSTVATVQPEDLAPHIGDQGWFQMYMPRDTTIRSDMMRR
;
A
#
# COMPACT_ATOMS: atom_id res chain seq x y z
N MET A 1 -18.66 9.41 -15.80
CA MET A 1 -18.48 7.97 -15.51
C MET A 1 -17.48 7.88 -14.38
N SER A 2 -17.84 7.27 -13.25
CA SER A 2 -16.93 7.10 -12.11
C SER A 2 -15.80 6.15 -12.47
N LEU A 3 -14.67 6.18 -11.71
CA LEU A 3 -13.57 5.23 -11.89
C LEU A 3 -14.06 3.79 -11.67
N ASP A 4 -14.92 3.58 -10.69
CA ASP A 4 -15.48 2.27 -10.34
C ASP A 4 -16.37 1.69 -11.47
N THR A 5 -17.07 2.56 -12.21
CA THR A 5 -17.84 2.12 -13.38
C THR A 5 -16.93 1.73 -14.54
N LYS A 6 -15.77 2.40 -14.66
CA LYS A 6 -14.83 2.17 -15.76
C LYS A 6 -13.86 1.02 -15.50
N TYR A 7 -13.51 0.82 -14.24
CA TYR A 7 -12.56 -0.19 -13.77
C TYR A 7 -13.13 -0.86 -12.52
N PRO A 8 -14.11 -1.77 -12.67
CA PRO A 8 -14.79 -2.41 -11.55
C PRO A 8 -13.91 -3.38 -10.76
N ALA A 9 -12.79 -3.82 -11.33
CA ALA A 9 -11.84 -4.69 -10.68
C ALA A 9 -10.40 -4.16 -10.76
N ILE A 10 -9.56 -4.56 -9.80
CA ILE A 10 -8.12 -4.21 -9.81
C ILE A 10 -7.41 -4.80 -11.04
N SER A 11 -7.87 -5.98 -11.51
CA SER A 11 -7.38 -6.58 -12.76
C SER A 11 -7.50 -5.64 -13.97
N ASP A 12 -8.57 -4.82 -14.03
CA ASP A 12 -8.74 -3.86 -15.13
C ASP A 12 -7.72 -2.74 -15.06
N LEU A 13 -7.38 -2.30 -13.84
CA LEU A 13 -6.31 -1.32 -13.62
C LEU A 13 -4.94 -1.90 -13.96
N ARG A 14 -4.70 -3.19 -13.64
CA ARG A 14 -3.47 -3.89 -14.00
C ARG A 14 -3.26 -3.92 -15.51
N GLU A 15 -4.28 -4.30 -16.27
CA GLU A 15 -4.24 -4.31 -17.74
C GLU A 15 -4.01 -2.91 -18.33
N LYS A 16 -4.57 -1.89 -17.71
CA LYS A 16 -4.31 -0.52 -18.12
C LYS A 16 -2.89 -0.08 -17.79
N ALA A 17 -2.38 -0.41 -16.61
CA ALA A 17 -1.02 -0.10 -16.20
C ALA A 17 0.00 -0.75 -17.15
N ARG A 18 -0.20 -2.03 -17.50
CA ARG A 18 0.63 -2.78 -18.46
C ARG A 18 0.82 -2.07 -19.81
N LYS A 19 -0.22 -1.37 -20.27
CA LYS A 19 -0.19 -0.64 -21.54
C LYS A 19 0.38 0.78 -21.42
N ARG A 20 0.55 1.30 -20.23
CA ARG A 20 0.91 2.70 -19.97
C ARG A 20 2.28 2.88 -19.33
N VAL A 21 2.63 1.98 -18.43
CA VAL A 21 3.88 2.03 -17.68
C VAL A 21 4.97 1.36 -18.51
N PRO A 22 6.23 1.86 -18.52
CA PRO A 22 7.33 1.18 -19.19
C PRO A 22 7.47 -0.27 -18.74
N HIS A 23 7.77 -1.18 -19.66
CA HIS A 23 7.75 -2.62 -19.40
C HIS A 23 8.58 -3.03 -18.17
N PHE A 24 9.81 -2.55 -18.03
CA PHE A 24 10.68 -2.89 -16.91
C PHE A 24 10.12 -2.43 -15.55
N VAL A 25 9.40 -1.30 -15.52
CA VAL A 25 8.75 -0.78 -14.31
C VAL A 25 7.51 -1.62 -13.98
N PHE A 26 6.76 -2.00 -15.02
CA PHE A 26 5.59 -2.87 -14.85
C PHE A 26 6.02 -4.24 -14.31
N GLU A 27 7.05 -4.86 -14.89
CA GLU A 27 7.58 -6.14 -14.42
C GLU A 27 8.08 -6.08 -12.98
N TYR A 28 8.74 -5.00 -12.58
CA TYR A 28 9.16 -4.82 -11.18
C TYR A 28 7.98 -4.85 -10.19
N LEU A 29 6.84 -4.26 -10.58
CA LEU A 29 5.65 -4.21 -9.73
C LEU A 29 4.83 -5.50 -9.78
N ASP A 30 4.72 -6.11 -10.96
CA ASP A 30 3.77 -7.17 -11.26
C ASP A 30 4.33 -8.58 -11.04
N SER A 31 5.66 -8.75 -11.15
CA SER A 31 6.31 -10.04 -10.98
C SER A 31 6.53 -10.41 -9.51
N ALA A 32 6.62 -11.70 -9.25
CA ALA A 32 6.99 -12.25 -7.96
C ALA A 32 8.33 -13.01 -8.05
N THR A 33 8.82 -13.54 -6.93
CA THR A 33 10.12 -14.20 -6.85
C THR A 33 10.11 -15.58 -7.52
N GLY A 34 11.18 -15.88 -8.25
CA GLY A 34 11.42 -17.19 -8.86
C GLY A 34 10.36 -17.56 -9.89
N ILE A 35 9.78 -18.73 -9.80
CA ILE A 35 8.72 -19.21 -10.69
C ILE A 35 7.32 -18.84 -10.21
N GLU A 36 7.23 -17.93 -9.24
CA GLU A 36 5.98 -17.34 -8.69
C GLU A 36 5.03 -18.35 -8.01
N ASP A 37 5.52 -19.48 -7.56
CA ASP A 37 4.69 -20.50 -6.91
C ASP A 37 4.00 -19.97 -5.64
N GLU A 38 4.74 -19.25 -4.80
CA GLU A 38 4.16 -18.69 -3.57
C GLU A 38 3.12 -17.59 -3.87
N HIS A 39 3.33 -16.79 -4.91
CA HIS A 39 2.32 -15.84 -5.35
C HIS A 39 1.01 -16.55 -5.75
N ARG A 40 1.12 -17.61 -6.56
CA ARG A 40 -0.06 -18.42 -6.95
C ARG A 40 -0.76 -19.04 -5.75
N ARG A 41 0.01 -19.58 -4.79
CA ARG A 41 -0.54 -20.16 -3.54
C ARG A 41 -1.23 -19.10 -2.68
N ASN A 42 -0.66 -17.92 -2.53
CA ASN A 42 -1.27 -16.81 -1.79
C ASN A 42 -2.60 -16.38 -2.43
N MET A 43 -2.63 -16.27 -3.76
CA MET A 43 -3.86 -15.93 -4.47
C MET A 43 -4.93 -17.03 -4.37
N ALA A 44 -4.53 -18.30 -4.37
CA ALA A 44 -5.45 -19.42 -4.15
C ALA A 44 -6.01 -19.40 -2.73
N ALA A 45 -5.16 -19.25 -1.71
CA ALA A 45 -5.57 -19.20 -0.31
C ALA A 45 -6.58 -18.07 -0.01
N LEU A 46 -6.43 -16.91 -0.66
CA LEU A 46 -7.42 -15.82 -0.55
C LEU A 46 -8.77 -16.20 -1.18
N ARG A 47 -8.77 -16.98 -2.25
CA ARG A 47 -9.99 -17.44 -2.90
C ARG A 47 -10.73 -18.56 -2.12
N ASP A 48 -10.01 -19.26 -1.26
CA ASP A 48 -10.59 -20.29 -0.38
C ASP A 48 -11.35 -19.70 0.81
N VAL A 49 -11.22 -18.37 1.04
CA VAL A 49 -12.01 -17.67 2.04
C VAL A 49 -13.38 -17.32 1.47
N HIS A 50 -14.41 -17.99 1.95
CA HIS A 50 -15.78 -17.78 1.54
C HIS A 50 -16.56 -16.98 2.57
N LEU A 51 -17.31 -15.97 2.11
CA LEU A 51 -18.21 -15.22 2.96
C LEU A 51 -19.60 -15.85 2.90
N MET A 52 -20.15 -16.26 4.05
CA MET A 52 -21.51 -16.74 4.15
C MET A 52 -22.46 -15.54 4.22
N PRO A 53 -23.36 -15.34 3.25
CA PRO A 53 -24.34 -14.27 3.34
C PRO A 53 -25.35 -14.58 4.44
N ASP A 54 -25.63 -13.58 5.26
CA ASP A 54 -26.65 -13.64 6.31
C ASP A 54 -27.78 -12.68 5.93
N ILE A 55 -28.90 -13.26 5.48
CA ILE A 55 -30.02 -12.50 4.92
C ILE A 55 -31.14 -12.31 5.96
N LEU A 56 -32.03 -11.34 5.72
CA LEU A 56 -33.20 -11.02 6.54
C LEU A 56 -32.87 -10.48 7.94
N LYS A 57 -31.66 -9.96 8.15
CA LYS A 57 -31.24 -9.31 9.43
C LYS A 57 -31.28 -7.80 9.40
N GLY A 58 -31.85 -7.21 8.35
CA GLY A 58 -31.92 -5.76 8.18
C GLY A 58 -30.59 -5.15 7.71
N ASN A 59 -30.53 -3.84 7.69
CA ASN A 59 -29.31 -3.10 7.41
C ASN A 59 -28.55 -2.84 8.71
N TYR A 60 -27.26 -3.01 8.69
CA TYR A 60 -26.37 -2.60 9.77
C TYR A 60 -25.15 -1.86 9.20
N GLU A 61 -24.60 -0.96 9.98
CA GLU A 61 -23.34 -0.30 9.67
C GLU A 61 -22.23 -1.02 10.45
N PRO A 62 -21.29 -1.70 9.76
CA PRO A 62 -20.22 -2.40 10.45
C PRO A 62 -19.25 -1.41 11.07
N ASP A 63 -18.84 -1.64 12.31
CA ASP A 63 -17.69 -0.98 12.89
C ASP A 63 -16.42 -1.67 12.39
N LEU A 64 -15.63 -0.97 11.57
CA LEU A 64 -14.38 -1.44 11.00
C LEU A 64 -13.16 -0.89 11.73
N SER A 65 -13.38 -0.13 12.82
CA SER A 65 -12.30 0.46 13.60
C SER A 65 -11.42 -0.62 14.24
N THR A 66 -10.15 -0.31 14.37
CA THR A 66 -9.18 -1.22 14.99
C THR A 66 -8.09 -0.45 15.71
N THR A 67 -7.56 -1.07 16.77
CA THR A 67 -6.37 -0.56 17.47
C THR A 67 -5.15 -1.33 16.99
N PHE A 68 -4.16 -0.64 16.46
CA PHE A 68 -2.91 -1.23 16.03
C PHE A 68 -1.70 -0.44 16.55
N LEU A 69 -0.82 -1.11 17.28
CA LEU A 69 0.34 -0.52 17.97
C LEU A 69 -0.01 0.70 18.83
N GLY A 70 -1.11 0.61 19.58
CA GLY A 70 -1.57 1.65 20.51
C GLY A 70 -2.26 2.85 19.85
N ARG A 71 -2.57 2.78 18.55
CA ARG A 71 -3.32 3.81 17.82
C ARG A 71 -4.61 3.25 17.25
N GLU A 72 -5.64 4.07 17.26
CA GLU A 72 -6.93 3.74 16.65
C GLU A 72 -6.97 4.16 15.19
N TYR A 73 -7.46 3.26 14.35
CA TYR A 73 -7.66 3.47 12.92
C TYR A 73 -9.10 3.16 12.54
N PRO A 74 -9.72 3.90 11.63
CA PRO A 74 -11.09 3.68 11.21
C PRO A 74 -11.28 2.42 10.36
N LEU A 75 -10.20 1.85 9.84
CA LEU A 75 -10.19 0.65 8.99
C LEU A 75 -9.01 -0.27 9.36
N PRO A 76 -9.17 -1.60 9.28
CA PRO A 76 -8.16 -2.56 9.68
C PRO A 76 -7.09 -2.83 8.61
N PHE A 77 -6.67 -1.81 7.87
CA PHE A 77 -5.61 -1.91 6.87
C PHE A 77 -4.89 -0.57 6.68
N GLY A 78 -3.76 -0.59 5.99
CA GLY A 78 -2.97 0.57 5.64
C GLY A 78 -2.25 0.39 4.30
N CYS A 79 -1.46 1.39 3.93
CA CYS A 79 -0.66 1.33 2.71
C CYS A 79 0.71 0.71 3.04
N ALA A 80 0.99 -0.45 2.45
CA ALA A 80 2.26 -1.14 2.58
C ALA A 80 3.39 -0.36 1.88
N PRO A 81 4.67 -0.57 2.30
CA PRO A 81 5.81 0.05 1.64
C PRO A 81 6.01 -0.54 0.24
N VAL A 82 6.10 0.33 -0.75
CA VAL A 82 6.41 -0.03 -2.14
C VAL A 82 7.64 0.75 -2.58
N GLY A 83 8.70 0.03 -2.94
CA GLY A 83 9.93 0.62 -3.42
C GLY A 83 9.74 1.32 -4.78
N MET A 84 10.43 2.44 -4.97
CA MET A 84 10.50 3.14 -6.26
C MET A 84 9.14 3.48 -6.89
N SER A 85 8.09 3.68 -6.06
CA SER A 85 6.74 3.94 -6.57
C SER A 85 6.64 5.22 -7.40
N GLY A 86 7.51 6.21 -7.17
CA GLY A 86 7.62 7.41 -8.00
C GLY A 86 8.12 7.16 -9.42
N ILE A 87 8.79 6.03 -9.70
CA ILE A 87 9.13 5.60 -11.06
C ILE A 87 7.91 5.04 -11.79
N MET A 88 7.02 4.39 -11.05
CA MET A 88 5.77 3.84 -11.61
C MET A 88 4.80 4.94 -11.96
N TRP A 89 4.70 5.94 -11.09
CA TRP A 89 3.88 7.11 -11.30
C TRP A 89 4.49 8.35 -10.64
N PRO A 90 4.68 9.46 -11.36
CA PRO A 90 5.25 10.67 -10.78
C PRO A 90 4.50 11.10 -9.51
N ARG A 91 5.26 11.31 -8.44
CA ARG A 91 4.74 11.71 -7.11
C ARG A 91 3.84 10.68 -6.44
N ALA A 92 3.94 9.38 -6.79
CA ALA A 92 3.10 8.33 -6.21
C ALA A 92 3.12 8.33 -4.69
N GLU A 93 4.30 8.45 -4.06
CA GLU A 93 4.45 8.49 -2.61
C GLU A 93 3.65 9.64 -1.99
N LYS A 94 3.71 10.84 -2.57
CA LYS A 94 2.98 12.02 -2.08
C LYS A 94 1.46 11.86 -2.25
N ILE A 95 1.02 11.24 -3.34
CA ILE A 95 -0.40 10.97 -3.61
C ILE A 95 -0.95 9.96 -2.62
N PHE A 96 -0.25 8.85 -2.42
CA PHE A 96 -0.70 7.80 -1.49
C PHE A 96 -0.65 8.27 -0.04
N SER A 97 0.42 8.94 0.38
CA SER A 97 0.54 9.45 1.75
C SER A 97 -0.58 10.45 2.08
N ALA A 98 -0.87 11.38 1.18
CA ALA A 98 -1.96 12.33 1.35
C ALA A 98 -3.35 11.64 1.38
N ALA A 99 -3.56 10.62 0.56
CA ALA A 99 -4.80 9.85 0.56
C ALA A 99 -4.97 9.07 1.88
N CYS A 100 -3.92 8.43 2.36
CA CYS A 100 -3.90 7.73 3.64
C CYS A 100 -4.15 8.68 4.82
N ALA A 101 -3.49 9.83 4.84
CA ALA A 101 -3.70 10.85 5.88
C ALA A 101 -5.14 11.34 5.91
N LYS A 102 -5.74 11.62 4.74
CA LYS A 102 -7.16 12.00 4.63
C LYS A 102 -8.10 10.91 5.17
N ALA A 103 -7.78 9.66 4.92
CA ALA A 103 -8.55 8.51 5.41
C ALA A 103 -8.18 8.09 6.84
N ARG A 104 -7.22 8.75 7.48
CA ARG A 104 -6.65 8.40 8.80
C ARG A 104 -6.11 6.96 8.84
N LEU A 105 -5.49 6.53 7.75
CA LEU A 105 -4.88 5.22 7.60
C LEU A 105 -3.35 5.31 7.68
N PRO A 106 -2.67 4.27 8.18
CA PRO A 106 -1.21 4.24 8.16
C PRO A 106 -0.68 4.18 6.72
N TYR A 107 0.34 4.98 6.47
CA TYR A 107 1.15 4.91 5.26
C TYR A 107 2.57 4.52 5.63
N THR A 108 3.10 3.50 4.98
CA THR A 108 4.48 3.08 5.21
C THR A 108 5.36 3.51 4.04
N MET A 109 6.33 4.38 4.34
CA MET A 109 7.35 4.76 3.38
C MET A 109 8.40 3.67 3.25
N SER A 110 8.78 3.31 2.03
CA SER A 110 9.89 2.38 1.78
C SER A 110 11.25 3.04 1.95
N THR A 111 12.27 2.30 2.40
CA THR A 111 13.67 2.73 2.37
C THR A 111 14.14 3.16 0.98
N VAL A 112 13.61 2.51 -0.06
CA VAL A 112 13.95 2.78 -1.48
C VAL A 112 12.85 3.59 -2.18
N ALA A 113 12.15 4.47 -1.44
CA ALA A 113 11.26 5.44 -2.03
C ALA A 113 12.04 6.45 -2.90
N THR A 114 11.35 7.09 -3.84
CA THR A 114 11.96 8.08 -4.75
C THR A 114 11.98 9.50 -4.18
N VAL A 115 11.46 9.67 -2.97
CA VAL A 115 11.41 10.95 -2.24
C VAL A 115 12.05 10.78 -0.86
N GLN A 116 12.46 11.89 -0.26
CA GLN A 116 13.02 11.88 1.10
C GLN A 116 11.89 11.88 2.16
N PRO A 117 12.15 11.37 3.38
CA PRO A 117 11.17 11.41 4.48
C PRO A 117 10.64 12.82 4.75
N GLU A 118 11.51 13.83 4.69
CA GLU A 118 11.17 15.23 4.90
C GLU A 118 10.19 15.78 3.87
N ASP A 119 10.22 15.25 2.65
CA ASP A 119 9.26 15.61 1.59
C ASP A 119 7.87 15.03 1.85
N LEU A 120 7.79 13.91 2.56
CA LEU A 120 6.53 13.23 2.87
C LEU A 120 5.94 13.66 4.21
N ALA A 121 6.75 14.03 5.18
CA ALA A 121 6.30 14.39 6.53
C ALA A 121 5.11 15.36 6.54
N PRO A 122 5.07 16.44 5.71
CA PRO A 122 3.90 17.33 5.67
C PRO A 122 2.61 16.68 5.15
N HIS A 123 2.71 15.55 4.45
CA HIS A 123 1.57 14.86 3.84
C HIS A 123 1.05 13.68 4.67
N ILE A 124 1.91 13.09 5.50
CA ILE A 124 1.62 11.87 6.28
C ILE A 124 1.04 12.22 7.65
N GLY A 125 1.48 13.34 8.26
CA GLY A 125 1.18 13.64 9.65
C GLY A 125 1.74 12.55 10.59
N ASP A 126 1.02 12.25 11.64
CA ASP A 126 1.38 11.23 12.64
C ASP A 126 1.00 9.79 12.24
N GLN A 127 0.45 9.59 11.04
CA GLN A 127 0.08 8.28 10.48
C GLN A 127 1.24 7.63 9.71
N GLY A 128 2.40 8.28 9.66
CA GLY A 128 3.56 7.82 8.91
C GLY A 128 4.32 6.69 9.59
N TRP A 129 4.70 5.71 8.81
CA TRP A 129 5.60 4.64 9.19
C TRP A 129 6.75 4.58 8.20
N PHE A 130 7.90 4.07 8.67
CA PHE A 130 9.08 3.89 7.83
C PHE A 130 9.53 2.43 7.85
N GLN A 131 9.58 1.81 6.68
CA GLN A 131 10.18 0.50 6.49
C GLN A 131 11.67 0.69 6.26
N MET A 132 12.49 0.21 7.17
CA MET A 132 13.94 0.38 7.15
C MET A 132 14.65 -0.92 6.81
N TYR A 133 15.48 -0.89 5.77
CA TYR A 133 16.58 -1.86 5.61
C TYR A 133 17.74 -1.41 6.50
N MET A 134 18.05 -2.22 7.51
CA MET A 134 19.01 -1.85 8.54
C MET A 134 20.43 -1.69 7.96
N PRO A 135 20.99 -0.46 7.91
CA PRO A 135 22.36 -0.25 7.47
C PRO A 135 23.36 -0.93 8.42
N ARG A 136 24.42 -1.47 7.86
CA ARG A 136 25.55 -2.03 8.67
C ARG A 136 26.29 -0.92 9.40
N ASP A 137 26.46 0.23 8.75
CA ASP A 137 27.10 1.40 9.36
C ASP A 137 26.22 1.98 10.46
N THR A 138 26.77 2.06 11.66
CA THR A 138 26.05 2.55 12.85
C THR A 138 25.74 4.02 12.80
N THR A 139 26.58 4.84 12.13
CA THR A 139 26.38 6.27 11.98
C THR A 139 25.20 6.55 11.06
N ILE A 140 25.17 5.91 9.90
CA ILE A 140 24.05 5.99 8.95
C ILE A 140 22.76 5.52 9.61
N ARG A 141 22.80 4.38 10.31
CA ARG A 141 21.63 3.85 11.03
C ARG A 141 21.10 4.85 12.07
N SER A 142 21.99 5.42 12.87
CA SER A 142 21.59 6.39 13.90
C SER A 142 21.03 7.67 13.29
N ASP A 143 21.53 8.12 12.15
CA ASP A 143 20.99 9.27 11.43
C ASP A 143 19.59 8.98 10.89
N MET A 144 19.39 7.84 10.22
CA MET A 144 18.08 7.43 9.72
C MET A 144 17.03 7.29 10.83
N MET A 145 17.44 6.83 12.03
CA MET A 145 16.53 6.70 13.18
C MET A 145 16.15 8.04 13.83
N ARG A 146 16.92 9.10 13.57
CA ARG A 146 16.60 10.44 14.10
C ARG A 146 15.70 11.27 13.19
N ARG A 147 15.71 10.96 11.92
CA ARG A 147 14.91 11.64 10.89
C ARG A 147 13.47 11.16 10.92
#